data_441cac69516a3b5566c90afe90ef2c28
#
_entry.id   441cac69516a3b5566c90afe90ef2c28
#
_cell.length_a   1.000
_cell.length_b   1.000
_cell.length_c   1.000
_cell.angle_alpha   90.00
_cell.angle_beta   90.00
_cell.angle_gamma   90.00
#
_symmetry.space_group_name_H-M   'P 1'
#
loop_
_entity.id
_entity.type
_entity.pdbx_description
1 polymer ?
#
loop_
_entity_poly.entity_id
_entity_poly.type
_entity_poly.pdbx_seq_one_letter_code
_entity_poly.pdbx_strand_id
1 'polypeptide(L)'
;MTEKRRIAILGSTGSIGRQALDVVRQHKDLFEVELLTANNSSALLIEQAMEFRPGSVVICNEAKYQEVADALQPNDIKVFTGMDSVCSLVEAEDIDIVLTALVGFSGLRPTISAIKAGKIIALANKETLVAGGSVVMDLARKYNSPILPVDSEHSAIFQCLLGATGNPISRIHLTASGGPFRTWDRDRIAAATKNEALKHPQWTMGAKITIDSATMMNKGFEMIEARWLFDTAPDKINIVVHPQSIIHSMVEFADGAVIAQLGNPDMREPIQFALSFPERLTLNNKKLDFASLQGLTFEKPDMEKFPCLSLAFEAIRKGGNVPCAMNAANEAAVAAFLKDGIRFYDIPEIISACMAGVNFVEKPTVEDLLATNAEVYHVAAEMCAKLAR
;
A
#
# COMPACT_ATOMS: atom_id res chain seq x y z
N MET A 1 -27.54 17.57 12.19
CA MET A 1 -26.57 17.33 11.10
C MET A 1 -25.50 16.45 11.73
N THR A 2 -25.22 15.30 11.17
CA THR A 2 -24.07 14.48 11.58
C THR A 2 -22.79 15.28 11.33
N GLU A 3 -21.90 15.32 12.30
CA GLU A 3 -20.59 15.99 12.17
C GLU A 3 -19.80 15.31 11.04
N LYS A 4 -19.20 16.11 10.15
CA LYS A 4 -18.39 15.57 9.05
C LYS A 4 -17.14 14.93 9.59
N ARG A 5 -16.69 13.84 8.98
CA ARG A 5 -15.38 13.28 9.25
C ARG A 5 -14.33 14.11 8.53
N ARG A 6 -13.31 14.55 9.27
CA ARG A 6 -12.23 15.40 8.79
C ARG A 6 -11.02 14.51 8.42
N ILE A 7 -10.57 14.64 7.18
CA ILE A 7 -9.65 13.69 6.55
C ILE A 7 -8.34 14.37 6.17
N ALA A 8 -7.23 13.75 6.56
CA ALA A 8 -5.92 14.00 5.98
C ALA A 8 -5.63 12.98 4.87
N ILE A 9 -5.21 13.44 3.68
CA ILE A 9 -4.86 12.58 2.54
C ILE A 9 -3.36 12.75 2.26
N LEU A 10 -2.57 11.76 2.68
CA LEU A 10 -1.13 11.74 2.45
C LEU A 10 -0.84 11.15 1.07
N GLY A 11 -0.29 11.96 0.15
CA GLY A 11 -0.08 11.58 -1.24
C GLY A 11 -1.32 11.78 -2.12
N SER A 12 -2.01 12.92 -1.97
CA SER A 12 -3.27 13.26 -2.65
C SER A 12 -3.17 13.26 -4.18
N THR A 13 -2.00 13.54 -4.73
CA THR A 13 -1.76 13.58 -6.18
C THR A 13 -1.48 12.20 -6.80
N GLY A 14 -1.28 11.17 -5.99
CA GLY A 14 -1.11 9.78 -6.41
C GLY A 14 -2.42 9.12 -6.86
N SER A 15 -2.33 7.87 -7.33
CA SER A 15 -3.51 7.13 -7.82
C SER A 15 -4.59 6.96 -6.73
N ILE A 16 -4.21 6.54 -5.52
CA ILE A 16 -5.13 6.36 -4.40
C ILE A 16 -5.66 7.70 -3.90
N GLY A 17 -4.80 8.71 -3.75
CA GLY A 17 -5.22 10.04 -3.29
C GLY A 17 -6.25 10.70 -4.21
N ARG A 18 -6.08 10.61 -5.53
CA ARG A 18 -7.06 11.11 -6.50
C ARG A 18 -8.40 10.39 -6.42
N GLN A 19 -8.38 9.07 -6.24
CA GLN A 19 -9.59 8.28 -6.07
C GLN A 19 -10.28 8.56 -4.73
N ALA A 20 -9.50 8.83 -3.67
CA ALA A 20 -10.05 9.28 -2.39
C ALA A 20 -10.74 10.64 -2.51
N LEU A 21 -10.15 11.59 -3.22
CA LEU A 21 -10.80 12.87 -3.50
C LEU A 21 -12.06 12.72 -4.36
N ASP A 22 -12.11 11.74 -5.27
CA ASP A 22 -13.34 11.42 -6.00
C ASP A 22 -14.43 10.89 -5.06
N VAL A 23 -14.10 10.03 -4.10
CA VAL A 23 -15.03 9.57 -3.05
C VAL A 23 -15.53 10.74 -2.20
N VAL A 24 -14.63 11.61 -1.73
CA VAL A 24 -15.01 12.81 -0.96
C VAL A 24 -15.92 13.72 -1.77
N ARG A 25 -15.66 13.89 -3.07
CA ARG A 25 -16.50 14.72 -3.96
C ARG A 25 -17.93 14.19 -4.07
N GLN A 26 -18.13 12.86 -4.03
CA GLN A 26 -19.44 12.22 -4.06
C GLN A 26 -20.18 12.33 -2.72
N HIS A 27 -19.48 12.61 -1.61
CA HIS A 27 -20.02 12.63 -0.24
C HIS A 27 -19.56 13.86 0.56
N LYS A 28 -19.66 15.06 -0.03
CA LYS A 28 -19.28 16.35 0.60
C LYS A 28 -20.06 16.69 1.88
N ASP A 29 -21.19 16.05 2.08
CA ASP A 29 -22.02 16.16 3.28
C ASP A 29 -21.48 15.34 4.47
N LEU A 30 -20.65 14.32 4.20
CA LEU A 30 -20.10 13.41 5.21
C LEU A 30 -18.61 13.62 5.46
N PHE A 31 -17.87 14.15 4.49
CA PHE A 31 -16.42 14.28 4.53
C PHE A 31 -15.96 15.72 4.33
N GLU A 32 -14.89 16.08 5.03
CA GLU A 32 -14.16 17.33 4.87
C GLU A 32 -12.66 17.04 4.79
N VAL A 33 -11.95 17.74 3.90
CA VAL A 33 -10.51 17.56 3.74
C VAL A 33 -9.78 18.64 4.52
N GLU A 34 -8.95 18.25 5.51
CA GLU A 34 -8.18 19.17 6.34
C GLU A 34 -6.73 19.29 5.91
N LEU A 35 -6.16 18.18 5.39
CA LEU A 35 -4.77 18.14 4.98
C LEU A 35 -4.60 17.39 3.66
N LEU A 36 -3.91 18.03 2.71
CA LEU A 36 -3.44 17.39 1.48
C LEU A 36 -1.91 17.41 1.43
N THR A 37 -1.29 16.31 1.00
CA THR A 37 0.16 16.28 0.80
C THR A 37 0.55 15.76 -0.56
N ALA A 38 1.64 16.29 -1.12
CA ALA A 38 2.27 15.80 -2.33
C ALA A 38 3.81 15.89 -2.22
N ASN A 39 4.53 15.13 -3.04
CA ASN A 39 6.00 15.24 -3.07
C ASN A 39 6.44 16.30 -4.11
N ASN A 40 6.17 16.10 -5.41
CA ASN A 40 6.66 16.94 -6.49
C ASN A 40 5.56 17.62 -7.32
N SER A 41 4.32 17.12 -7.24
CA SER A 41 3.22 17.53 -8.13
C SER A 41 2.54 18.82 -7.61
N SER A 42 3.25 19.95 -7.65
CA SER A 42 2.77 21.25 -7.18
C SER A 42 1.49 21.71 -7.86
N ALA A 43 1.44 21.68 -9.19
CA ALA A 43 0.28 22.14 -9.96
C ALA A 43 -1.01 21.37 -9.59
N LEU A 44 -0.94 20.04 -9.51
CA LEU A 44 -2.10 19.22 -9.14
C LEU A 44 -2.49 19.41 -7.67
N LEU A 45 -1.51 19.58 -6.77
CA LEU A 45 -1.78 19.89 -5.36
C LEU A 45 -2.52 21.23 -5.21
N ILE A 46 -2.11 22.26 -5.96
CA ILE A 46 -2.79 23.56 -5.99
C ILE A 46 -4.23 23.41 -6.49
N GLU A 47 -4.45 22.70 -7.60
CA GLU A 47 -5.78 22.43 -8.14
C GLU A 47 -6.68 21.74 -7.09
N GLN A 48 -6.20 20.67 -6.46
CA GLN A 48 -6.91 19.94 -5.40
C GLN A 48 -7.21 20.85 -4.20
N ALA A 49 -6.24 21.65 -3.75
CA ALA A 49 -6.42 22.56 -2.62
C ALA A 49 -7.46 23.65 -2.93
N MET A 50 -7.48 24.17 -4.13
CA MET A 50 -8.49 25.15 -4.55
C MET A 50 -9.90 24.57 -4.63
N GLU A 51 -10.03 23.28 -4.97
CA GLU A 51 -11.34 22.59 -5.01
C GLU A 51 -11.84 22.21 -3.62
N PHE A 52 -10.98 21.59 -2.79
CA PHE A 52 -11.39 20.98 -1.51
C PHE A 52 -11.22 21.91 -0.31
N ARG A 53 -10.49 23.02 -0.47
CA ARG A 53 -10.27 24.04 0.57
C ARG A 53 -9.77 23.48 1.91
N PRO A 54 -8.69 22.68 1.93
CA PRO A 54 -8.13 22.16 3.17
C PRO A 54 -7.59 23.30 4.04
N GLY A 55 -7.55 23.10 5.35
CA GLY A 55 -6.88 24.02 6.26
C GLY A 55 -5.38 24.13 6.01
N SER A 56 -4.76 23.04 5.51
CA SER A 56 -3.31 22.97 5.26
C SER A 56 -2.95 22.09 4.06
N VAL A 57 -1.82 22.41 3.43
CA VAL A 57 -1.15 21.54 2.45
C VAL A 57 0.33 21.39 2.76
N VAL A 58 0.91 20.23 2.40
CA VAL A 58 2.36 20.00 2.44
C VAL A 58 2.87 19.60 1.07
N ILE A 59 3.84 20.36 0.55
CA ILE A 59 4.65 19.98 -0.59
C ILE A 59 6.02 19.51 -0.07
N CYS A 60 6.33 18.18 -0.14
CA CYS A 60 7.54 17.65 0.49
C CYS A 60 8.82 18.13 -0.19
N ASN A 61 8.79 18.38 -1.51
CA ASN A 61 9.92 18.96 -2.23
C ASN A 61 10.02 20.47 -1.94
N GLU A 62 11.01 20.85 -1.13
CA GLU A 62 11.25 22.25 -0.73
C GLU A 62 11.42 23.21 -1.91
N ALA A 63 12.00 22.74 -3.05
CA ALA A 63 12.14 23.56 -4.26
C ALA A 63 10.79 23.98 -4.87
N LYS A 64 9.68 23.33 -4.48
CA LYS A 64 8.31 23.64 -4.93
C LYS A 64 7.51 24.46 -3.93
N TYR A 65 8.08 24.78 -2.77
CA TYR A 65 7.36 25.48 -1.70
C TYR A 65 6.84 26.84 -2.15
N GLN A 66 7.69 27.68 -2.76
CA GLN A 66 7.32 29.04 -3.13
C GLN A 66 6.18 29.05 -4.16
N GLU A 67 6.23 28.18 -5.17
CA GLU A 67 5.17 28.04 -6.18
C GLU A 67 3.81 27.73 -5.54
N VAL A 68 3.78 26.82 -4.56
CA VAL A 68 2.54 26.42 -3.87
C VAL A 68 2.08 27.50 -2.91
N ALA A 69 3.00 28.13 -2.19
CA ALA A 69 2.69 29.20 -1.22
C ALA A 69 2.09 30.43 -1.91
N ASP A 70 2.68 30.89 -3.03
CA ASP A 70 2.18 32.04 -3.78
C ASP A 70 0.76 31.81 -4.31
N ALA A 71 0.42 30.58 -4.66
CA ALA A 71 -0.90 30.22 -5.18
C ALA A 71 -1.97 30.07 -4.08
N LEU A 72 -1.61 29.54 -2.91
CA LEU A 72 -2.59 29.11 -1.91
C LEU A 72 -2.73 30.03 -0.69
N GLN A 73 -1.67 30.68 -0.24
CA GLN A 73 -1.75 31.60 0.91
C GLN A 73 -2.74 32.76 0.73
N PRO A 74 -2.88 33.36 -0.48
CA PRO A 74 -3.92 34.38 -0.71
C PRO A 74 -5.35 33.84 -0.59
N ASN A 75 -5.53 32.53 -0.53
CA ASN A 75 -6.81 31.84 -0.38
C ASN A 75 -7.02 31.26 1.04
N ASP A 76 -6.27 31.73 2.03
CA ASP A 76 -6.32 31.32 3.44
C ASP A 76 -5.96 29.82 3.67
N ILE A 77 -5.20 29.20 2.75
CA ILE A 77 -4.72 27.82 2.88
C ILE A 77 -3.26 27.87 3.35
N LYS A 78 -2.96 27.25 4.48
CA LYS A 78 -1.60 27.20 5.03
C LYS A 78 -0.74 26.23 4.21
N VAL A 79 0.49 26.64 3.89
CA VAL A 79 1.44 25.85 3.10
C VAL A 79 2.67 25.53 3.93
N PHE A 80 3.02 24.24 3.94
CA PHE A 80 4.20 23.72 4.63
C PHE A 80 5.06 22.89 3.69
N THR A 81 6.27 22.54 4.12
CA THR A 81 7.18 21.69 3.33
C THR A 81 7.90 20.66 4.21
N GLY A 82 8.40 19.60 3.56
CA GLY A 82 9.17 18.55 4.20
C GLY A 82 8.33 17.48 4.92
N MET A 83 8.95 16.32 5.16
CA MET A 83 8.28 15.18 5.82
C MET A 83 7.99 15.45 7.30
N ASP A 84 8.80 16.26 7.96
CA ASP A 84 8.58 16.61 9.38
C ASP A 84 7.29 17.42 9.57
N SER A 85 6.96 18.29 8.60
CA SER A 85 5.67 18.99 8.57
C SER A 85 4.50 18.01 8.39
N VAL A 86 4.63 16.98 7.54
CA VAL A 86 3.61 15.94 7.40
C VAL A 86 3.39 15.23 8.74
N CYS A 87 4.49 14.79 9.40
CA CYS A 87 4.41 14.10 10.69
C CYS A 87 3.74 14.96 11.77
N SER A 88 4.03 16.27 11.82
CA SER A 88 3.43 17.18 12.82
C SER A 88 1.96 17.48 12.53
N LEU A 89 1.60 17.69 11.25
CA LEU A 89 0.23 18.08 10.89
C LEU A 89 -0.79 16.95 11.00
N VAL A 90 -0.39 15.69 10.81
CA VAL A 90 -1.32 14.54 11.02
C VAL A 90 -1.73 14.34 12.48
N GLU A 91 -1.05 14.99 13.42
CA GLU A 91 -1.36 14.96 14.86
C GLU A 91 -2.46 15.95 15.24
N ALA A 92 -2.84 16.89 14.34
CA ALA A 92 -3.77 17.98 14.63
C ALA A 92 -5.15 17.46 15.11
N GLU A 93 -5.75 18.15 16.08
CA GLU A 93 -7.04 17.75 16.70
C GLU A 93 -8.21 17.77 15.71
N ASP A 94 -8.12 18.60 14.67
CA ASP A 94 -9.11 18.74 13.62
C ASP A 94 -9.02 17.67 12.52
N ILE A 95 -8.25 16.59 12.72
CA ILE A 95 -8.16 15.43 11.84
C ILE A 95 -8.72 14.20 12.57
N ASP A 96 -9.69 13.52 11.98
CA ASP A 96 -10.27 12.29 12.49
C ASP A 96 -9.66 11.04 11.84
N ILE A 97 -9.44 11.10 10.52
CA ILE A 97 -8.95 9.98 9.70
C ILE A 97 -7.72 10.42 8.90
N VAL A 98 -6.69 9.58 8.88
CA VAL A 98 -5.51 9.76 8.04
C VAL A 98 -5.47 8.66 6.99
N LEU A 99 -5.69 9.03 5.72
CA LEU A 99 -5.46 8.14 4.59
C LEU A 99 -3.99 8.18 4.21
N THR A 100 -3.29 7.07 4.43
CA THR A 100 -1.85 6.93 4.14
C THR A 100 -1.65 6.35 2.74
N ALA A 101 -1.59 7.22 1.72
CA ALA A 101 -1.42 6.83 0.31
C ALA A 101 -0.04 7.21 -0.25
N LEU A 102 0.96 7.28 0.62
CA LEU A 102 2.37 7.45 0.25
C LEU A 102 2.93 6.16 -0.36
N VAL A 103 4.01 6.27 -1.11
CA VAL A 103 4.65 5.12 -1.77
C VAL A 103 5.88 4.69 -0.99
N GLY A 104 6.03 3.39 -0.78
CA GLY A 104 7.22 2.80 -0.18
C GLY A 104 7.38 3.13 1.30
N PHE A 105 8.62 3.08 1.78
CA PHE A 105 8.96 3.26 3.18
C PHE A 105 8.61 4.65 3.76
N SER A 106 8.44 5.66 2.90
CA SER A 106 8.16 7.05 3.31
C SER A 106 6.87 7.21 4.14
N GLY A 107 5.94 6.26 4.05
CA GLY A 107 4.71 6.26 4.81
C GLY A 107 4.85 5.89 6.29
N LEU A 108 5.95 5.26 6.70
CA LEU A 108 6.10 4.73 8.07
C LEU A 108 6.04 5.82 9.14
N ARG A 109 6.86 6.88 9.01
CA ARG A 109 6.94 7.96 10.02
C ARG A 109 5.61 8.68 10.22
N PRO A 110 4.94 9.22 9.18
CA PRO A 110 3.69 9.94 9.37
C PRO A 110 2.55 9.02 9.84
N THR A 111 2.55 7.74 9.46
CA THR A 111 1.58 6.77 10.00
C THR A 111 1.79 6.56 11.51
N ILE A 112 3.04 6.45 11.97
CA ILE A 112 3.35 6.35 13.41
C ILE A 112 2.93 7.61 14.17
N SER A 113 3.18 8.82 13.61
CA SER A 113 2.72 10.07 14.21
C SER A 113 1.20 10.10 14.35
N ALA A 114 0.46 9.77 13.30
CA ALA A 114 -0.99 9.71 13.32
C ALA A 114 -1.53 8.67 14.34
N ILE A 115 -0.91 7.50 14.43
CA ILE A 115 -1.24 6.47 15.42
C ILE A 115 -1.04 6.99 16.84
N LYS A 116 0.10 7.64 17.14
CA LYS A 116 0.38 8.20 18.48
C LYS A 116 -0.61 9.29 18.89
N ALA A 117 -1.18 10.01 17.91
CA ALA A 117 -2.26 10.97 18.12
C ALA A 117 -3.67 10.33 18.18
N GLY A 118 -3.77 9.00 18.15
CA GLY A 118 -5.05 8.27 18.26
C GLY A 118 -5.96 8.40 17.03
N LYS A 119 -5.42 8.75 15.85
CA LYS A 119 -6.20 8.91 14.62
C LYS A 119 -6.63 7.56 14.06
N ILE A 120 -7.76 7.53 13.35
CA ILE A 120 -8.14 6.39 12.52
C ILE A 120 -7.21 6.37 11.30
N ILE A 121 -6.60 5.24 11.02
CA ILE A 121 -5.69 5.06 9.89
C ILE A 121 -6.42 4.31 8.78
N ALA A 122 -6.69 4.97 7.65
CA ALA A 122 -7.07 4.32 6.41
C ALA A 122 -5.78 3.94 5.66
N LEU A 123 -5.33 2.69 5.82
CA LEU A 123 -4.00 2.26 5.40
C LEU A 123 -4.01 1.79 3.93
N ALA A 124 -3.45 2.58 3.04
CA ALA A 124 -3.18 2.20 1.65
C ALA A 124 -1.69 1.91 1.39
N ASN A 125 -0.80 2.40 2.25
CA ASN A 125 0.65 2.16 2.16
C ASN A 125 1.02 0.86 2.87
N LYS A 126 1.02 -0.25 2.14
CA LYS A 126 1.33 -1.59 2.68
C LYS A 126 2.76 -1.71 3.20
N GLU A 127 3.70 -0.97 2.60
CA GLU A 127 5.11 -0.98 2.98
C GLU A 127 5.32 -0.55 4.44
N THR A 128 4.40 0.21 5.01
CA THR A 128 4.37 0.54 6.44
C THR A 128 4.30 -0.71 7.33
N LEU A 129 3.41 -1.66 7.01
CA LEU A 129 3.29 -2.92 7.75
C LEU A 129 4.33 -3.96 7.32
N VAL A 130 4.79 -3.91 6.09
CA VAL A 130 5.90 -4.76 5.64
C VAL A 130 7.17 -4.44 6.42
N ALA A 131 7.56 -3.17 6.47
CA ALA A 131 8.79 -2.74 7.12
C ALA A 131 8.71 -2.73 8.64
N GLY A 132 7.59 -2.31 9.22
CA GLY A 132 7.46 -2.06 10.65
C GLY A 132 6.23 -2.66 11.32
N GLY A 133 5.66 -3.74 10.77
CA GLY A 133 4.36 -4.25 11.20
C GLY A 133 4.24 -4.55 12.69
N SER A 134 5.24 -5.15 13.33
CA SER A 134 5.24 -5.40 14.78
C SER A 134 5.16 -4.09 15.58
N VAL A 135 5.99 -3.11 15.22
CA VAL A 135 6.04 -1.80 15.90
C VAL A 135 4.74 -1.03 15.68
N VAL A 136 4.25 -1.00 14.44
CA VAL A 136 3.02 -0.28 14.05
C VAL A 136 1.80 -0.85 14.76
N MET A 137 1.62 -2.19 14.77
CA MET A 137 0.48 -2.82 15.42
C MET A 137 0.52 -2.70 16.95
N ASP A 138 1.71 -2.75 17.57
CA ASP A 138 1.87 -2.51 19.00
C ASP A 138 1.51 -1.06 19.38
N LEU A 139 1.95 -0.08 18.58
CA LEU A 139 1.58 1.32 18.77
C LEU A 139 0.08 1.54 18.56
N ALA A 140 -0.51 0.95 17.51
CA ALA A 140 -1.94 1.07 17.23
C ALA A 140 -2.79 0.58 18.42
N ARG A 141 -2.43 -0.57 19.01
CA ARG A 141 -3.08 -1.07 20.23
C ARG A 141 -2.88 -0.14 21.42
N LYS A 142 -1.64 0.33 21.63
CA LYS A 142 -1.29 1.21 22.76
C LYS A 142 -2.05 2.52 22.74
N TYR A 143 -2.26 3.11 21.56
CA TYR A 143 -2.89 4.42 21.41
C TYR A 143 -4.36 4.35 20.97
N ASN A 144 -4.97 3.15 20.95
CA ASN A 144 -6.34 2.93 20.48
C ASN A 144 -6.60 3.54 19.10
N SER A 145 -5.64 3.42 18.19
CA SER A 145 -5.72 3.92 16.83
C SER A 145 -6.16 2.79 15.90
N PRO A 146 -7.41 2.77 15.41
CA PRO A 146 -7.88 1.71 14.51
C PRO A 146 -7.17 1.81 13.15
N ILE A 147 -6.75 0.66 12.61
CA ILE A 147 -6.20 0.57 11.26
C ILE A 147 -7.25 -0.11 10.37
N LEU A 148 -7.75 0.62 9.38
CA LEU A 148 -8.71 0.14 8.38
C LEU A 148 -7.99 -0.07 7.04
N PRO A 149 -8.02 -1.29 6.48
CA PRO A 149 -7.31 -1.58 5.24
C PRO A 149 -7.98 -0.92 4.03
N VAL A 150 -7.16 -0.31 3.18
CA VAL A 150 -7.56 0.28 1.89
C VAL A 150 -7.10 -0.60 0.73
N ASP A 151 -6.02 -1.38 0.90
CA ASP A 151 -5.65 -2.37 -0.11
C ASP A 151 -6.82 -3.32 -0.39
N SER A 152 -7.12 -3.60 -1.66
CA SER A 152 -8.37 -4.27 -2.07
C SER A 152 -8.52 -5.65 -1.45
N GLU A 153 -7.45 -6.42 -1.40
CA GLU A 153 -7.43 -7.76 -0.83
C GLU A 153 -7.64 -7.74 0.68
N HIS A 154 -7.01 -6.80 1.38
CA HIS A 154 -7.13 -6.68 2.84
C HIS A 154 -8.49 -6.10 3.24
N SER A 155 -9.02 -5.14 2.47
CA SER A 155 -10.40 -4.68 2.62
C SER A 155 -11.39 -5.84 2.43
N ALA A 156 -11.17 -6.70 1.45
CA ALA A 156 -11.99 -7.89 1.23
C ALA A 156 -11.95 -8.86 2.41
N ILE A 157 -10.75 -9.17 2.94
CA ILE A 157 -10.59 -10.03 4.13
C ILE A 157 -11.31 -9.40 5.33
N PHE A 158 -11.09 -8.12 5.57
CA PHE A 158 -11.75 -7.38 6.64
C PHE A 158 -13.28 -7.47 6.53
N GLN A 159 -13.84 -7.28 5.33
CA GLN A 159 -15.27 -7.41 5.07
C GLN A 159 -15.79 -8.84 5.29
N CYS A 160 -15.02 -9.87 4.93
CA CYS A 160 -15.38 -11.28 5.20
C CYS A 160 -15.40 -11.59 6.70
N LEU A 161 -14.65 -10.87 7.52
CA LEU A 161 -14.59 -11.04 8.97
C LEU A 161 -15.67 -10.29 9.74
N LEU A 162 -16.37 -9.35 9.09
CA LEU A 162 -17.49 -8.64 9.71
C LEU A 162 -18.61 -9.62 10.04
N GLY A 163 -19.02 -9.65 11.28
CA GLY A 163 -20.03 -10.61 11.77
C GLY A 163 -19.49 -12.00 12.15
N ALA A 164 -18.21 -12.27 11.89
CA ALA A 164 -17.56 -13.51 12.28
C ALA A 164 -16.71 -13.36 13.57
N THR A 165 -17.01 -12.37 14.39
CA THR A 165 -16.26 -12.05 15.61
C THR A 165 -16.13 -13.26 16.53
N GLY A 166 -14.90 -13.59 16.93
CA GLY A 166 -14.59 -14.72 17.81
C GLY A 166 -14.47 -16.07 17.08
N ASN A 167 -14.78 -16.15 15.78
CA ASN A 167 -14.58 -17.38 15.01
C ASN A 167 -13.11 -17.48 14.52
N PRO A 168 -12.45 -18.63 14.74
CA PRO A 168 -11.06 -18.80 14.33
C PRO A 168 -10.94 -18.88 12.80
N ILE A 169 -10.00 -18.12 12.25
CA ILE A 169 -9.59 -18.23 10.86
C ILE A 169 -8.81 -19.53 10.67
N SER A 170 -9.30 -20.41 9.80
CA SER A 170 -8.57 -21.59 9.36
C SER A 170 -7.50 -21.21 8.35
N ARG A 171 -7.90 -20.43 7.33
CA ARG A 171 -7.01 -19.98 6.27
C ARG A 171 -7.50 -18.67 5.63
N ILE A 172 -6.57 -17.84 5.20
CA ILE A 172 -6.82 -16.73 4.30
C ILE A 172 -6.40 -17.15 2.88
N HIS A 173 -7.30 -16.99 1.90
CA HIS A 173 -6.98 -17.14 0.49
C HIS A 173 -6.82 -15.75 -0.12
N LEU A 174 -5.56 -15.32 -0.24
CA LEU A 174 -5.19 -14.04 -0.79
C LEU A 174 -5.10 -14.17 -2.32
N THR A 175 -5.98 -13.50 -3.05
CA THR A 175 -6.02 -13.60 -4.50
C THR A 175 -4.98 -12.69 -5.17
N ALA A 176 -4.52 -13.07 -6.35
CA ALA A 176 -3.56 -12.33 -7.16
C ALA A 176 -3.99 -12.36 -8.63
N SER A 177 -3.82 -11.27 -9.37
CA SER A 177 -4.00 -11.29 -10.84
C SER A 177 -3.01 -12.19 -11.57
N GLY A 178 -1.85 -12.45 -10.93
CA GLY A 178 -0.70 -13.15 -11.51
C GLY A 178 0.24 -12.25 -12.32
N GLY A 179 -0.10 -10.97 -12.45
CA GLY A 179 0.72 -9.97 -13.15
C GLY A 179 0.77 -10.17 -14.68
N PRO A 180 1.53 -9.32 -15.38
CA PRO A 180 1.62 -9.34 -16.85
C PRO A 180 2.33 -10.60 -17.41
N PHE A 181 3.17 -11.24 -16.60
CA PHE A 181 4.02 -12.36 -17.03
C PHE A 181 3.47 -13.74 -16.65
N ARG A 182 2.25 -13.81 -16.12
CA ARG A 182 1.64 -15.08 -15.65
C ARG A 182 1.77 -16.22 -16.65
N THR A 183 1.52 -15.97 -17.94
CA THR A 183 1.53 -16.98 -19.01
C THR A 183 2.86 -17.09 -19.76
N TRP A 184 3.88 -16.29 -19.40
CA TRP A 184 5.19 -16.30 -20.06
C TRP A 184 6.07 -17.42 -19.51
N ASP A 185 6.96 -17.95 -20.36
CA ASP A 185 8.04 -18.81 -19.91
C ASP A 185 9.17 -17.99 -19.25
N ARG A 186 10.07 -18.68 -18.53
CA ARG A 186 11.13 -18.06 -17.76
C ARG A 186 12.14 -17.31 -18.63
N ASP A 187 12.47 -17.85 -19.80
CA ASP A 187 13.48 -17.24 -20.68
C ASP A 187 12.97 -15.93 -21.25
N ARG A 188 11.70 -15.89 -21.61
CA ARG A 188 11.03 -14.66 -22.06
C ARG A 188 10.96 -13.62 -20.94
N ILE A 189 10.67 -14.02 -19.70
CA ILE A 189 10.66 -13.11 -18.54
C ILE A 189 12.07 -12.56 -18.28
N ALA A 190 13.13 -13.37 -18.43
CA ALA A 190 14.51 -12.93 -18.26
C ALA A 190 14.90 -11.79 -19.22
N ALA A 191 14.28 -11.75 -20.40
CA ALA A 191 14.46 -10.72 -21.42
C ALA A 191 13.43 -9.58 -21.35
N ALA A 192 12.51 -9.62 -20.36
CA ALA A 192 11.40 -8.67 -20.28
C ALA A 192 11.89 -7.22 -20.07
N THR A 193 11.28 -6.33 -20.82
CA THR A 193 11.50 -4.88 -20.72
C THR A 193 10.59 -4.25 -19.67
N LYS A 194 10.97 -3.04 -19.18
CA LYS A 194 10.09 -2.28 -18.29
C LYS A 194 8.73 -1.97 -18.92
N ASN A 195 8.69 -1.72 -20.23
CA ASN A 195 7.44 -1.40 -20.93
C ASN A 195 6.49 -2.58 -20.99
N GLU A 196 6.99 -3.82 -21.03
CA GLU A 196 6.20 -5.04 -20.93
C GLU A 196 5.73 -5.26 -19.49
N ALA A 197 6.62 -5.06 -18.50
CA ALA A 197 6.32 -5.19 -17.08
C ALA A 197 5.27 -4.17 -16.59
N LEU A 198 5.23 -2.98 -17.20
CA LEU A 198 4.26 -1.93 -16.86
C LEU A 198 2.84 -2.16 -17.44
N LYS A 199 2.63 -3.20 -18.27
CA LYS A 199 1.32 -3.51 -18.85
C LYS A 199 0.53 -4.48 -17.95
N HIS A 200 0.00 -3.94 -16.84
CA HIS A 200 -0.86 -4.75 -15.98
C HIS A 200 -2.20 -5.08 -16.66
N PRO A 201 -2.68 -6.36 -16.60
CA PRO A 201 -3.86 -6.78 -17.38
C PRO A 201 -5.19 -6.20 -16.87
N GLN A 202 -5.34 -5.89 -15.60
CA GLN A 202 -6.62 -5.49 -14.97
C GLN A 202 -6.60 -4.10 -14.34
N TRP A 203 -5.45 -3.65 -13.82
CA TRP A 203 -5.36 -2.44 -13.01
C TRP A 203 -4.50 -1.35 -13.67
N THR A 204 -4.93 -0.11 -13.56
CA THR A 204 -4.09 1.06 -13.87
C THR A 204 -3.49 1.58 -12.56
N MET A 205 -2.21 1.35 -12.35
CA MET A 205 -1.52 1.61 -11.09
C MET A 205 -0.26 2.46 -11.31
N GLY A 206 0.35 2.90 -10.19
CA GLY A 206 1.67 3.52 -10.21
C GLY A 206 2.77 2.58 -10.72
N ALA A 207 3.86 3.15 -11.25
CA ALA A 207 4.93 2.35 -11.85
C ALA A 207 5.55 1.33 -10.88
N LYS A 208 5.86 1.74 -9.65
CA LYS A 208 6.48 0.87 -8.63
C LYS A 208 5.62 -0.37 -8.35
N ILE A 209 4.36 -0.20 -7.98
CA ILE A 209 3.45 -1.31 -7.66
C ILE A 209 3.16 -2.18 -8.88
N THR A 210 3.22 -1.64 -10.10
CA THR A 210 3.06 -2.43 -11.32
C THR A 210 4.23 -3.38 -11.53
N ILE A 211 5.48 -2.95 -11.26
CA ILE A 211 6.65 -3.84 -11.27
C ILE A 211 6.56 -4.85 -10.13
N ASP A 212 6.14 -4.44 -8.93
CA ASP A 212 5.91 -5.38 -7.81
C ASP A 212 4.86 -6.44 -8.15
N SER A 213 3.83 -6.09 -8.92
CA SER A 213 2.87 -7.05 -9.45
C SER A 213 3.51 -8.00 -10.47
N ALA A 214 4.36 -7.48 -11.37
CA ALA A 214 5.06 -8.28 -12.37
C ALA A 214 6.02 -9.31 -11.75
N THR A 215 6.69 -8.96 -10.64
CA THR A 215 7.58 -9.85 -9.88
C THR A 215 6.86 -10.72 -8.85
N MET A 216 5.57 -10.51 -8.62
CA MET A 216 4.77 -11.01 -7.50
C MET A 216 5.28 -10.56 -6.11
N MET A 217 6.19 -9.60 -6.02
CA MET A 217 6.56 -8.97 -4.74
C MET A 217 5.36 -8.26 -4.10
N ASN A 218 4.48 -7.64 -4.91
CA ASN A 218 3.25 -7.03 -4.40
C ASN A 218 2.45 -8.04 -3.55
N LYS A 219 2.30 -9.27 -4.05
CA LYS A 219 1.59 -10.32 -3.31
C LYS A 219 2.36 -10.82 -2.10
N GLY A 220 3.69 -10.78 -2.15
CA GLY A 220 4.54 -11.00 -0.98
C GLY A 220 4.34 -9.94 0.10
N PHE A 221 4.28 -8.67 -0.27
CA PHE A 221 3.98 -7.57 0.66
C PHE A 221 2.58 -7.71 1.27
N GLU A 222 1.60 -8.01 0.47
CA GLU A 222 0.23 -8.22 0.92
C GLU A 222 0.09 -9.42 1.88
N MET A 223 0.85 -10.48 1.68
CA MET A 223 0.91 -11.61 2.63
C MET A 223 1.47 -11.16 3.97
N ILE A 224 2.51 -10.33 3.99
CA ILE A 224 3.08 -9.76 5.23
C ILE A 224 2.09 -8.79 5.88
N GLU A 225 1.42 -7.96 5.11
CA GLU A 225 0.39 -7.04 5.60
C GLU A 225 -0.79 -7.82 6.24
N ALA A 226 -1.28 -8.88 5.58
CA ALA A 226 -2.34 -9.75 6.11
C ALA A 226 -1.93 -10.43 7.42
N ARG A 227 -0.66 -10.87 7.55
CA ARG A 227 -0.10 -11.40 8.80
C ARG A 227 -0.32 -10.43 9.96
N TRP A 228 -0.06 -9.14 9.73
CA TRP A 228 -0.14 -8.13 10.78
C TRP A 228 -1.57 -7.66 11.05
N LEU A 229 -2.35 -7.36 10.01
CA LEU A 229 -3.73 -6.86 10.17
C LEU A 229 -4.67 -7.88 10.80
N PHE A 230 -4.52 -9.17 10.47
CA PHE A 230 -5.46 -10.21 10.89
C PHE A 230 -4.85 -11.20 11.89
N ASP A 231 -3.68 -10.91 12.41
CA ASP A 231 -2.93 -11.77 13.36
C ASP A 231 -2.90 -13.25 12.93
N THR A 232 -2.69 -13.49 11.63
CA THR A 232 -2.73 -14.82 11.03
C THR A 232 -1.32 -15.29 10.70
N ALA A 233 -0.95 -16.50 11.12
CA ALA A 233 0.37 -17.05 10.82
C ALA A 233 0.60 -17.18 9.30
N PRO A 234 1.83 -16.92 8.80
CA PRO A 234 2.12 -16.90 7.34
C PRO A 234 1.79 -18.22 6.62
N ASP A 235 1.88 -19.37 7.30
CA ASP A 235 1.53 -20.68 6.78
C ASP A 235 0.01 -20.90 6.59
N LYS A 236 -0.81 -20.06 7.23
CA LYS A 236 -2.25 -19.99 7.04
C LYS A 236 -2.68 -19.00 5.95
N ILE A 237 -1.75 -18.29 5.31
CA ILE A 237 -2.04 -17.37 4.21
C ILE A 237 -1.66 -18.05 2.89
N ASN A 238 -2.69 -18.47 2.15
CA ASN A 238 -2.54 -19.14 0.87
C ASN A 238 -2.68 -18.16 -0.28
N ILE A 239 -1.71 -18.12 -1.19
CA ILE A 239 -1.77 -17.29 -2.38
C ILE A 239 -2.48 -18.07 -3.49
N VAL A 240 -3.49 -17.43 -4.11
CA VAL A 240 -4.29 -18.02 -5.19
C VAL A 240 -4.30 -17.05 -6.36
N VAL A 241 -3.82 -17.49 -7.52
CA VAL A 241 -3.88 -16.67 -8.74
C VAL A 241 -5.30 -16.73 -9.30
N HIS A 242 -5.94 -15.57 -9.43
CA HIS A 242 -7.28 -15.36 -9.94
C HIS A 242 -7.25 -14.24 -11.01
N PRO A 243 -7.02 -14.58 -12.27
CA PRO A 243 -6.73 -13.60 -13.33
C PRO A 243 -7.85 -12.58 -13.58
N GLN A 244 -9.09 -12.95 -13.30
CA GLN A 244 -10.25 -12.06 -13.50
C GLN A 244 -10.32 -10.95 -12.47
N SER A 245 -9.66 -11.10 -11.31
CA SER A 245 -9.65 -10.12 -10.20
C SER A 245 -11.05 -9.67 -9.74
N ILE A 246 -12.03 -10.58 -9.82
CA ILE A 246 -13.41 -10.35 -9.36
C ILE A 246 -13.55 -10.71 -7.88
N ILE A 247 -12.94 -11.84 -7.46
CA ILE A 247 -12.81 -12.19 -6.04
C ILE A 247 -11.55 -11.50 -5.54
N HIS A 248 -11.73 -10.55 -4.63
CA HIS A 248 -10.60 -9.79 -4.10
C HIS A 248 -9.84 -10.53 -3.00
N SER A 249 -10.49 -11.35 -2.19
CA SER A 249 -9.90 -12.38 -1.30
C SER A 249 -11.01 -13.18 -0.61
N MET A 250 -10.61 -14.24 0.12
CA MET A 250 -11.54 -15.14 0.80
C MET A 250 -10.98 -15.54 2.17
N VAL A 251 -11.88 -15.84 3.10
CA VAL A 251 -11.56 -16.37 4.43
C VAL A 251 -12.23 -17.71 4.61
N GLU A 252 -11.45 -18.73 4.96
CA GLU A 252 -11.90 -20.06 5.34
C GLU A 252 -11.95 -20.17 6.86
N PHE A 253 -13.07 -20.62 7.37
CA PHE A 253 -13.30 -20.83 8.80
C PHE A 253 -13.09 -22.29 9.22
N ALA A 254 -13.09 -22.54 10.53
CA ALA A 254 -12.80 -23.86 11.10
C ALA A 254 -13.81 -24.95 10.69
N ASP A 255 -15.02 -24.60 10.32
CA ASP A 255 -16.07 -25.49 9.80
C ASP A 255 -15.93 -25.82 8.31
N GLY A 256 -14.94 -25.23 7.63
CA GLY A 256 -14.70 -25.37 6.20
C GLY A 256 -15.51 -24.40 5.32
N ALA A 257 -16.34 -23.52 5.92
CA ALA A 257 -17.02 -22.48 5.18
C ALA A 257 -16.02 -21.43 4.65
N VAL A 258 -16.21 -21.00 3.40
CA VAL A 258 -15.40 -19.95 2.77
C VAL A 258 -16.28 -18.74 2.45
N ILE A 259 -15.92 -17.58 2.99
CA ILE A 259 -16.57 -16.31 2.67
C ILE A 259 -15.65 -15.50 1.75
N ALA A 260 -16.21 -14.93 0.70
CA ALA A 260 -15.49 -14.15 -0.30
C ALA A 260 -16.14 -12.78 -0.52
N GLN A 261 -15.33 -11.74 -0.71
CA GLN A 261 -15.80 -10.45 -1.20
C GLN A 261 -15.53 -10.37 -2.70
N LEU A 262 -16.54 -9.95 -3.45
CA LEU A 262 -16.50 -9.80 -4.90
C LEU A 262 -16.81 -8.36 -5.29
N GLY A 263 -16.12 -7.87 -6.33
CA GLY A 263 -16.34 -6.53 -6.89
C GLY A 263 -15.65 -6.37 -8.24
N ASN A 264 -15.96 -5.30 -8.95
CA ASN A 264 -15.13 -4.88 -10.07
C ASN A 264 -13.82 -4.27 -9.56
N PRO A 265 -12.71 -4.33 -10.32
CA PRO A 265 -11.45 -3.70 -9.95
C PRO A 265 -11.59 -2.15 -9.89
N ASP A 266 -11.92 -1.61 -8.73
CA ASP A 266 -12.10 -0.16 -8.49
C ASP A 266 -11.70 0.18 -7.06
N MET A 267 -10.58 0.88 -6.90
CA MET A 267 -10.05 1.25 -5.57
C MET A 267 -10.94 2.22 -4.79
N ARG A 268 -11.90 2.90 -5.45
CA ARG A 268 -12.85 3.77 -4.75
C ARG A 268 -13.73 2.99 -3.78
N GLU A 269 -14.01 1.72 -4.05
CA GLU A 269 -14.81 0.87 -3.17
C GLU A 269 -14.12 0.65 -1.81
N PRO A 270 -12.90 0.09 -1.72
CA PRO A 270 -12.22 -0.09 -0.44
C PRO A 270 -11.82 1.24 0.22
N ILE A 271 -11.49 2.29 -0.55
CA ILE A 271 -11.23 3.63 -0.02
C ILE A 271 -12.48 4.15 0.69
N GLN A 272 -13.63 4.16 -0.01
CA GLN A 272 -14.89 4.62 0.57
C GLN A 272 -15.24 3.85 1.83
N PHE A 273 -15.12 2.51 1.79
CA PHE A 273 -15.44 1.67 2.92
C PHE A 273 -14.55 1.97 4.14
N ALA A 274 -13.25 2.19 3.95
CA ALA A 274 -12.35 2.59 5.03
C ALA A 274 -12.70 3.98 5.60
N LEU A 275 -13.09 4.94 4.75
CA LEU A 275 -13.43 6.29 5.19
C LEU A 275 -14.81 6.37 5.86
N SER A 276 -15.76 5.50 5.48
CA SER A 276 -17.13 5.53 5.99
C SER A 276 -17.44 4.46 7.05
N PHE A 277 -16.53 3.51 7.29
CA PHE A 277 -16.80 2.38 8.19
C PHE A 277 -17.49 2.82 9.51
N PRO A 278 -18.52 2.13 9.98
CA PRO A 278 -19.04 0.85 9.47
C PRO A 278 -20.09 0.97 8.33
N GLU A 279 -20.38 2.15 7.85
CA GLU A 279 -21.43 2.40 6.87
C GLU A 279 -20.97 2.09 5.43
N ARG A 280 -21.94 1.62 4.59
CA ARG A 280 -21.74 1.43 3.16
C ARG A 280 -22.46 2.52 2.40
N LEU A 281 -21.70 3.44 1.83
CA LEU A 281 -22.27 4.55 1.06
C LEU A 281 -22.51 4.14 -0.40
N THR A 282 -23.34 4.90 -1.08
CA THR A 282 -23.51 4.74 -2.53
C THR A 282 -22.23 5.18 -3.24
N LEU A 283 -21.84 4.47 -4.28
CA LEU A 283 -20.68 4.81 -5.11
C LEU A 283 -21.09 4.78 -6.58
N ASN A 284 -20.74 5.81 -7.32
CA ASN A 284 -20.92 5.86 -8.76
C ASN A 284 -19.81 5.03 -9.45
N ASN A 285 -19.99 3.71 -9.43
CA ASN A 285 -19.09 2.75 -10.06
C ASN A 285 -19.88 1.72 -10.86
N LYS A 286 -19.20 1.02 -11.76
CA LYS A 286 -19.78 -0.11 -12.48
C LYS A 286 -20.09 -1.22 -11.48
N LYS A 287 -21.37 -1.66 -11.42
CA LYS A 287 -21.75 -2.79 -10.59
C LYS A 287 -21.39 -4.11 -11.25
N LEU A 288 -21.14 -5.14 -10.43
CA LEU A 288 -20.84 -6.47 -10.92
C LEU A 288 -22.11 -7.08 -11.54
N ASP A 289 -21.97 -7.56 -12.78
CA ASP A 289 -23.03 -8.26 -13.50
C ASP A 289 -22.68 -9.76 -13.60
N PHE A 290 -23.32 -10.57 -12.77
CA PHE A 290 -23.07 -12.01 -12.71
C PHE A 290 -23.45 -12.73 -13.99
N ALA A 291 -24.43 -12.23 -14.76
CA ALA A 291 -24.85 -12.84 -16.02
C ALA A 291 -23.79 -12.68 -17.12
N SER A 292 -22.94 -11.66 -17.04
CA SER A 292 -21.85 -11.42 -17.99
C SER A 292 -20.55 -12.14 -17.64
N LEU A 293 -20.43 -12.75 -16.46
CA LEU A 293 -19.24 -13.46 -16.03
C LEU A 293 -19.12 -14.80 -16.76
N GLN A 294 -18.05 -14.98 -17.55
CA GLN A 294 -17.80 -16.23 -18.28
C GLN A 294 -17.22 -17.36 -17.42
N GLY A 295 -16.79 -17.04 -16.19
CA GLY A 295 -16.24 -17.98 -15.23
C GLY A 295 -15.21 -17.33 -14.31
N LEU A 296 -14.93 -17.98 -13.19
CA LEU A 296 -13.90 -17.62 -12.23
C LEU A 296 -12.90 -18.76 -12.18
N THR A 297 -11.63 -18.48 -12.45
CA THR A 297 -10.57 -19.47 -12.50
C THR A 297 -9.52 -19.23 -11.44
N PHE A 298 -8.90 -20.31 -10.97
CA PHE A 298 -7.91 -20.27 -9.90
C PHE A 298 -6.72 -21.14 -10.27
N GLU A 299 -5.52 -20.62 -10.01
CA GLU A 299 -4.25 -21.30 -10.28
C GLU A 299 -3.33 -21.19 -9.05
N LYS A 300 -2.37 -22.09 -8.94
CA LYS A 300 -1.30 -21.95 -7.95
C LYS A 300 -0.27 -20.93 -8.45
N PRO A 301 0.34 -20.11 -7.56
CA PRO A 301 1.46 -19.26 -7.97
C PRO A 301 2.69 -20.11 -8.31
N ASP A 302 3.43 -19.68 -9.31
CA ASP A 302 4.70 -20.30 -9.71
C ASP A 302 5.85 -19.63 -8.97
N MET A 303 6.30 -20.25 -7.88
CA MET A 303 7.33 -19.73 -6.99
C MET A 303 8.74 -19.76 -7.62
N GLU A 304 8.98 -20.62 -8.61
CA GLU A 304 10.26 -20.69 -9.31
C GLU A 304 10.36 -19.60 -10.36
N LYS A 305 9.25 -19.31 -11.03
CA LYS A 305 9.15 -18.23 -12.00
C LYS A 305 9.19 -16.85 -11.33
N PHE A 306 8.60 -16.72 -10.13
CA PHE A 306 8.49 -15.48 -9.37
C PHE A 306 9.15 -15.58 -7.99
N PRO A 307 10.50 -15.59 -7.91
CA PRO A 307 11.23 -15.80 -6.65
C PRO A 307 10.94 -14.76 -5.57
N CYS A 308 10.54 -13.53 -5.96
CA CYS A 308 10.22 -12.45 -5.00
C CYS A 308 9.13 -12.86 -4.01
N LEU A 309 8.16 -13.67 -4.44
CA LEU A 309 7.13 -14.19 -3.54
C LEU A 309 7.73 -15.13 -2.47
N SER A 310 8.66 -16.00 -2.85
CA SER A 310 9.39 -16.89 -1.92
C SER A 310 10.21 -16.10 -0.92
N LEU A 311 10.89 -15.02 -1.37
CA LEU A 311 11.68 -14.13 -0.53
C LEU A 311 10.82 -13.43 0.53
N ALA A 312 9.59 -13.04 0.19
CA ALA A 312 8.67 -12.45 1.16
C ALA A 312 8.27 -13.44 2.27
N PHE A 313 8.00 -14.69 1.94
CA PHE A 313 7.78 -15.75 2.94
C PHE A 313 9.02 -15.99 3.80
N GLU A 314 10.21 -15.96 3.22
CA GLU A 314 11.46 -16.09 3.96
C GLU A 314 11.65 -14.92 4.92
N ALA A 315 11.45 -13.68 4.44
CA ALA A 315 11.60 -12.46 5.23
C ALA A 315 10.71 -12.48 6.48
N ILE A 316 9.40 -12.78 6.32
CA ILE A 316 8.47 -12.77 7.46
C ILE A 316 8.74 -13.92 8.45
N ARG A 317 9.24 -15.08 7.98
CA ARG A 317 9.64 -16.17 8.87
C ARG A 317 10.89 -15.85 9.68
N LYS A 318 11.87 -15.15 9.08
CA LYS A 318 13.04 -14.64 9.80
C LYS A 318 12.65 -13.55 10.81
N GLY A 319 11.68 -12.71 10.46
CA GLY A 319 11.19 -11.64 11.32
C GLY A 319 12.19 -10.51 11.54
N GLY A 320 12.08 -9.85 12.69
CA GLY A 320 12.94 -8.71 13.03
C GLY A 320 12.90 -7.61 11.96
N ASN A 321 14.06 -7.09 11.60
CA ASN A 321 14.22 -6.06 10.58
C ASN A 321 14.38 -6.62 9.14
N VAL A 322 14.32 -7.95 8.94
CA VAL A 322 14.51 -8.55 7.60
C VAL A 322 13.44 -8.14 6.59
N PRO A 323 12.12 -8.07 6.94
CA PRO A 323 11.13 -7.54 6.00
C PRO A 323 11.35 -6.08 5.61
N CYS A 324 11.90 -5.25 6.52
CA CYS A 324 12.33 -3.88 6.22
C CYS A 324 13.47 -3.87 5.20
N ALA A 325 14.49 -4.71 5.41
CA ALA A 325 15.60 -4.87 4.48
C ALA A 325 15.14 -5.33 3.09
N MET A 326 14.22 -6.30 3.04
CA MET A 326 13.61 -6.77 1.79
C MET A 326 12.90 -5.62 1.06
N ASN A 327 12.09 -4.83 1.76
CA ASN A 327 11.40 -3.70 1.16
C ASN A 327 12.37 -2.64 0.62
N ALA A 328 13.40 -2.27 1.40
CA ALA A 328 14.40 -1.29 0.99
C ALA A 328 15.17 -1.74 -0.28
N ALA A 329 15.58 -3.01 -0.31
CA ALA A 329 16.25 -3.60 -1.48
C ALA A 329 15.32 -3.63 -2.70
N ASN A 330 14.05 -3.99 -2.51
CA ASN A 330 13.05 -3.99 -3.58
C ASN A 330 12.83 -2.57 -4.15
N GLU A 331 12.71 -1.56 -3.30
CA GLU A 331 12.55 -0.17 -3.75
C GLU A 331 13.73 0.29 -4.62
N ALA A 332 14.96 0.01 -4.20
CA ALA A 332 16.17 0.35 -4.97
C ALA A 332 16.25 -0.41 -6.29
N ALA A 333 16.00 -1.72 -6.28
CA ALA A 333 16.05 -2.57 -7.46
C ALA A 333 14.96 -2.20 -8.49
N VAL A 334 13.73 -1.97 -8.03
CA VAL A 334 12.63 -1.53 -8.91
C VAL A 334 12.91 -0.16 -9.51
N ALA A 335 13.48 0.77 -8.72
CA ALA A 335 13.87 2.09 -9.25
C ALA A 335 14.96 2.00 -10.32
N ALA A 336 15.92 1.08 -10.18
CA ALA A 336 16.96 0.81 -11.18
C ALA A 336 16.38 0.13 -12.43
N PHE A 337 15.47 -0.85 -12.28
CA PHE A 337 14.81 -1.51 -13.40
C PHE A 337 13.97 -0.53 -14.23
N LEU A 338 13.24 0.37 -13.60
CA LEU A 338 12.46 1.41 -14.28
C LEU A 338 13.33 2.40 -15.08
N LYS A 339 14.62 2.49 -14.77
CA LYS A 339 15.62 3.28 -15.52
C LYS A 339 16.40 2.46 -16.54
N ASP A 340 16.00 1.20 -16.80
CA ASP A 340 16.71 0.24 -17.64
C ASP A 340 18.14 -0.07 -17.15
N GLY A 341 18.43 0.12 -15.86
CA GLY A 341 19.75 -0.09 -15.28
C GLY A 341 20.05 -1.55 -14.95
N ILE A 342 19.05 -2.38 -14.75
CA ILE A 342 19.19 -3.80 -14.41
C ILE A 342 18.15 -4.64 -15.16
N ARG A 343 18.32 -5.98 -15.18
CA ARG A 343 17.37 -6.93 -15.76
C ARG A 343 16.30 -7.32 -14.75
N PHE A 344 15.22 -7.94 -15.25
CA PHE A 344 14.10 -8.35 -14.42
C PHE A 344 14.49 -9.32 -13.28
N TYR A 345 15.28 -10.34 -13.58
CA TYR A 345 15.72 -11.32 -12.56
C TYR A 345 16.88 -10.82 -11.67
N ASP A 346 17.53 -9.70 -12.00
CA ASP A 346 18.45 -9.06 -11.06
C ASP A 346 17.73 -8.53 -9.82
N ILE A 347 16.41 -8.22 -9.93
CA ILE A 347 15.58 -7.75 -8.79
C ILE A 347 15.60 -8.77 -7.63
N PRO A 348 15.13 -10.03 -7.80
CA PRO A 348 15.16 -11.00 -6.70
C PRO A 348 16.57 -11.34 -6.22
N GLU A 349 17.60 -11.29 -7.07
CA GLU A 349 18.99 -11.56 -6.68
C GLU A 349 19.51 -10.48 -5.73
N ILE A 350 19.28 -9.20 -6.03
CA ILE A 350 19.65 -8.07 -5.18
C ILE A 350 18.91 -8.16 -3.82
N ILE A 351 17.60 -8.42 -3.85
CA ILE A 351 16.80 -8.55 -2.63
C ILE A 351 17.34 -9.68 -1.75
N SER A 352 17.59 -10.86 -2.33
CA SER A 352 18.13 -12.02 -1.61
C SER A 352 19.48 -11.71 -0.96
N ALA A 353 20.38 -11.07 -1.70
CA ALA A 353 21.71 -10.71 -1.20
C ALA A 353 21.62 -9.70 -0.04
N CYS A 354 20.75 -8.68 -0.15
CA CYS A 354 20.53 -7.71 0.90
C CYS A 354 19.90 -8.34 2.16
N MET A 355 18.94 -9.24 2.00
CA MET A 355 18.32 -9.97 3.12
C MET A 355 19.33 -10.88 3.85
N ALA A 356 20.29 -11.44 3.13
CA ALA A 356 21.36 -12.27 3.71
C ALA A 356 22.43 -11.44 4.44
N GLY A 357 22.71 -10.23 3.94
CA GLY A 357 23.77 -9.36 4.45
C GLY A 357 23.33 -8.38 5.54
N VAL A 358 22.03 -8.24 5.83
CA VAL A 358 21.56 -7.26 6.82
C VAL A 358 21.98 -7.64 8.24
N ASN A 359 22.41 -6.64 9.02
CA ASN A 359 22.64 -6.80 10.45
C ASN A 359 21.29 -7.06 11.14
N PHE A 360 21.09 -8.31 11.61
CA PHE A 360 19.81 -8.73 12.14
C PHE A 360 19.50 -8.12 13.50
N VAL A 361 18.32 -7.49 13.60
CA VAL A 361 17.73 -6.96 14.84
C VAL A 361 16.41 -7.67 15.07
N GLU A 362 16.32 -8.49 16.12
CA GLU A 362 15.16 -9.34 16.39
C GLU A 362 13.90 -8.53 16.75
N LYS A 363 14.06 -7.48 17.54
CA LYS A 363 12.98 -6.58 17.99
C LYS A 363 13.35 -5.13 17.63
N PRO A 364 13.19 -4.74 16.37
CA PRO A 364 13.63 -3.42 15.93
C PRO A 364 12.74 -2.31 16.52
N THR A 365 13.37 -1.21 16.91
CA THR A 365 12.72 0.06 17.18
C THR A 365 12.42 0.80 15.87
N VAL A 366 11.72 1.94 15.95
CA VAL A 366 11.51 2.80 14.77
C VAL A 366 12.85 3.28 14.21
N GLU A 367 13.77 3.66 15.08
CA GLU A 367 15.12 4.12 14.74
C GLU A 367 15.93 3.02 14.04
N ASP A 368 15.84 1.77 14.52
CA ASP A 368 16.48 0.61 13.88
C ASP A 368 15.91 0.37 12.47
N LEU A 369 14.60 0.52 12.28
CA LEU A 369 13.97 0.38 10.97
C LEU A 369 14.38 1.49 10.00
N LEU A 370 14.49 2.74 10.49
CA LEU A 370 14.98 3.86 9.69
C LEU A 370 16.43 3.64 9.25
N ALA A 371 17.29 3.19 10.17
CA ALA A 371 18.69 2.88 9.89
C ALA A 371 18.81 1.71 8.91
N THR A 372 18.08 0.60 9.16
CA THR A 372 18.04 -0.57 8.26
C THR A 372 17.62 -0.18 6.84
N ASN A 373 16.54 0.60 6.72
CA ASN A 373 16.07 1.04 5.41
C ASN A 373 17.12 1.88 4.66
N ALA A 374 17.74 2.84 5.34
CA ALA A 374 18.74 3.72 4.74
C ALA A 374 19.98 2.94 4.28
N GLU A 375 20.52 2.08 5.15
CA GLU A 375 21.69 1.24 4.87
C GLU A 375 21.43 0.29 3.71
N VAL A 376 20.36 -0.49 3.80
CA VAL A 376 20.05 -1.52 2.80
C VAL A 376 19.69 -0.91 1.45
N TYR A 377 18.93 0.21 1.44
CA TYR A 377 18.66 0.92 0.19
C TYR A 377 19.94 1.38 -0.50
N HIS A 378 20.90 1.91 0.27
CA HIS A 378 22.20 2.33 -0.26
C HIS A 378 22.99 1.14 -0.83
N VAL A 379 23.11 0.05 -0.08
CA VAL A 379 23.80 -1.18 -0.53
C VAL A 379 23.15 -1.74 -1.80
N ALA A 380 21.82 -1.83 -1.84
CA ALA A 380 21.10 -2.29 -3.02
C ALA A 380 21.33 -1.38 -4.24
N ALA A 381 21.33 -0.06 -4.04
CA ALA A 381 21.62 0.90 -5.10
C ALA A 381 23.04 0.76 -5.67
N GLU A 382 24.05 0.53 -4.80
CA GLU A 382 25.41 0.22 -5.24
C GLU A 382 25.49 -1.09 -6.04
N MET A 383 24.76 -2.13 -5.61
CA MET A 383 24.67 -3.39 -6.35
C MET A 383 24.07 -3.17 -7.75
N CYS A 384 22.96 -2.40 -7.82
CA CYS A 384 22.36 -2.02 -9.09
C CYS A 384 23.36 -1.28 -10.00
N ALA A 385 24.11 -0.34 -9.45
CA ALA A 385 25.10 0.44 -10.21
C ALA A 385 26.24 -0.44 -10.78
N LYS A 386 26.64 -1.50 -10.07
CA LYS A 386 27.65 -2.48 -10.55
C LYS A 386 27.11 -3.37 -11.69
N LEU A 387 25.81 -3.60 -11.75
CA LEU A 387 25.14 -4.37 -12.81
C LEU A 387 24.74 -3.49 -14.00
N ALA A 388 24.74 -2.17 -13.83
CA ALA A 388 24.36 -1.20 -14.87
C ALA A 388 25.25 -1.36 -16.11
N ARG A 389 24.65 -1.32 -17.28
CA ARG A 389 25.27 -1.53 -18.60
C ARG A 389 25.44 -0.24 -19.36
#